data_681780a891d3e1a266b868050dec0553
#
_entry.id   681780a891d3e1a266b868050dec0553
#
_cell.length_a   1.000
_cell.length_b   1.000
_cell.length_c   1.000
_cell.angle_alpha   90.00
_cell.angle_beta   90.00
_cell.angle_gamma   90.00
#
_symmetry.space_group_name_H-M   'P 1'
#
loop_
_entity.id
_entity.type
_entity.pdbx_description
1 polymer ?
#
loop_
_entity_poly.entity_id
_entity_poly.type
_entity_poly.pdbx_seq_one_letter_code
_entity_poly.pdbx_strand_id
1 'polypeptide(L)'
;MPNRLADSTSPYLLQHADNPVDWYPWSEEAFELARTRDVPIFLSVGYSACHWCHVMAHESFENPSVAALMNEYFVNIKVDREELPAVDSLYMEATQAMTGQGGWPNSVWLDHDRRPWYAGTYFPPRPSHGMPSFTQVLLALNDTWTSERERVNESSARIM
;
A
#
# COMPACT_ATOMS: atom_id res chain seq x y z
N MET A 1 14.29 -7.56 -13.36
CA MET A 1 13.63 -8.84 -13.01
C MET A 1 12.18 -8.56 -12.63
N PRO A 2 11.22 -9.28 -13.18
CA PRO A 2 9.83 -9.11 -12.76
C PRO A 2 9.63 -9.56 -11.32
N ASN A 3 8.69 -8.93 -10.67
CA ASN A 3 8.31 -9.31 -9.31
C ASN A 3 7.28 -10.45 -9.34
N ARG A 4 6.74 -10.80 -8.18
CA ARG A 4 5.82 -11.96 -8.08
C ARG A 4 4.49 -11.77 -8.79
N LEU A 5 4.15 -10.55 -9.19
CA LEU A 5 2.93 -10.30 -9.96
C LEU A 5 3.01 -10.88 -11.38
N ALA A 6 4.20 -11.23 -11.84
CA ALA A 6 4.37 -11.86 -13.16
C ALA A 6 3.61 -13.19 -13.28
N ASP A 7 3.33 -13.85 -12.16
CA ASP A 7 2.59 -15.12 -12.15
C ASP A 7 1.07 -14.93 -12.00
N SER A 8 0.61 -13.69 -11.92
CA SER A 8 -0.81 -13.39 -11.77
C SER A 8 -1.57 -13.58 -13.07
N THR A 9 -2.87 -13.88 -12.97
CA THR A 9 -3.77 -13.89 -14.11
C THR A 9 -4.53 -12.57 -14.27
N SER A 10 -4.41 -11.65 -13.31
CA SER A 10 -5.04 -10.34 -13.37
C SER A 10 -4.30 -9.43 -14.34
N PRO A 11 -4.97 -8.87 -15.36
CA PRO A 11 -4.33 -7.91 -16.27
C PRO A 11 -3.81 -6.67 -15.53
N TYR A 12 -4.52 -6.21 -14.52
CA TYR A 12 -4.10 -5.07 -13.71
C TYR A 12 -2.78 -5.36 -12.98
N LEU A 13 -2.69 -6.52 -12.32
CA LEU A 13 -1.48 -6.87 -11.59
C LEU A 13 -0.30 -7.07 -12.54
N LEU A 14 -0.53 -7.67 -13.71
CA LEU A 14 0.51 -7.86 -14.70
C LEU A 14 1.10 -6.53 -15.19
N GLN A 15 0.33 -5.45 -15.19
CA GLN A 15 0.83 -4.13 -15.55
C GLN A 15 1.92 -3.64 -14.59
N HIS A 16 1.98 -4.18 -13.38
CA HIS A 16 2.94 -3.79 -12.36
C HIS A 16 4.05 -4.83 -12.14
N ALA A 17 4.08 -5.88 -12.94
CA ALA A 17 5.06 -6.96 -12.79
C ALA A 17 6.50 -6.51 -12.97
N ASP A 18 6.73 -5.49 -13.76
CA ASP A 18 8.07 -4.96 -14.04
C ASP A 18 8.40 -3.70 -13.26
N ASN A 19 7.55 -3.28 -12.32
CA ASN A 19 7.87 -2.16 -11.43
C ASN A 19 9.11 -2.47 -10.59
N PRO A 20 9.93 -1.46 -10.26
CA PRO A 20 11.04 -1.68 -9.34
C PRO A 20 10.60 -1.99 -7.91
N VAL A 21 9.32 -1.77 -7.57
CA VAL A 21 8.74 -2.19 -6.28
C VAL A 21 8.63 -3.72 -6.30
N ASP A 22 9.08 -4.35 -5.23
CA ASP A 22 8.97 -5.81 -5.08
C ASP A 22 7.56 -6.16 -4.60
N TRP A 23 6.60 -6.10 -5.51
CA TRP A 23 5.20 -6.33 -5.23
C TRP A 23 4.91 -7.81 -4.96
N TYR A 24 4.04 -8.05 -4.00
CA TYR A 24 3.48 -9.37 -3.68
C TYR A 24 1.98 -9.37 -3.97
N PRO A 25 1.40 -10.50 -4.35
CA PRO A 25 -0.05 -10.64 -4.28
C PRO A 25 -0.48 -10.78 -2.82
N TRP A 26 -1.77 -10.67 -2.56
CA TRP A 26 -2.36 -10.91 -1.23
C TRP A 26 -2.17 -12.39 -0.89
N SER A 27 -1.25 -12.70 0.02
CA SER A 27 -0.79 -14.08 0.22
C SER A 27 -0.16 -14.28 1.59
N GLU A 28 -0.18 -15.52 2.07
CA GLU A 28 0.48 -15.87 3.32
C GLU A 28 1.99 -15.60 3.25
N GLU A 29 2.60 -15.80 2.08
CA GLU A 29 4.01 -15.51 1.89
C GLU A 29 4.33 -14.05 2.25
N ALA A 30 3.49 -13.11 1.78
CA ALA A 30 3.68 -11.69 2.06
C ALA A 30 3.49 -11.39 3.55
N PHE A 31 2.47 -11.98 4.17
CA PHE A 31 2.17 -11.74 5.59
C PHE A 31 3.29 -12.26 6.48
N GLU A 32 3.81 -13.45 6.18
CA GLU A 32 4.90 -14.04 6.94
C GLU A 32 6.20 -13.26 6.78
N LEU A 33 6.45 -12.76 5.58
CA LEU A 33 7.63 -11.95 5.32
C LEU A 33 7.61 -10.64 6.13
N ALA A 34 6.44 -10.00 6.22
CA ALA A 34 6.29 -8.78 7.01
C ALA A 34 6.56 -9.06 8.48
N ARG A 35 6.09 -10.18 8.98
CA ARG A 35 6.29 -10.60 10.38
C ARG A 35 7.77 -10.91 10.65
N THR A 36 8.40 -11.64 9.74
CA THR A 36 9.81 -12.03 9.87
C THR A 36 10.75 -10.82 9.81
N ARG A 37 10.48 -9.88 8.92
CA ARG A 37 11.27 -8.66 8.78
C ARG A 37 10.91 -7.59 9.81
N ASP A 38 9.79 -7.76 10.51
CA ASP A 38 9.23 -6.77 11.44
C ASP A 38 9.03 -5.41 10.76
N VAL A 39 8.35 -5.43 9.62
CA VAL A 39 7.97 -4.22 8.89
C VAL A 39 6.47 -4.21 8.66
N PRO A 40 5.87 -3.01 8.49
CA PRO A 40 4.44 -2.95 8.17
C PRO A 40 4.19 -3.34 6.73
N ILE A 41 2.92 -3.64 6.43
CA ILE A 41 2.47 -3.94 5.08
C ILE A 41 1.92 -2.67 4.46
N PHE A 42 2.33 -2.37 3.22
CA PHE A 42 1.68 -1.36 2.40
C PHE A 42 0.79 -2.08 1.40
N LEU A 43 -0.51 -1.83 1.50
CA LEU A 43 -1.50 -2.41 0.59
C LEU A 43 -1.98 -1.35 -0.39
N SER A 44 -1.86 -1.63 -1.68
CA SER A 44 -2.38 -0.77 -2.74
C SER A 44 -3.46 -1.52 -3.50
N VAL A 45 -4.68 -1.01 -3.48
CA VAL A 45 -5.82 -1.61 -4.18
C VAL A 45 -6.24 -0.71 -5.32
N GLY A 46 -6.43 -1.29 -6.49
CA GLY A 46 -6.86 -0.55 -7.67
C GLY A 46 -7.52 -1.46 -8.69
N TYR A 47 -7.63 -0.99 -9.92
CA TYR A 47 -8.21 -1.76 -11.03
C TYR A 47 -7.74 -1.19 -12.37
N SER A 48 -7.94 -1.96 -13.45
CA SER A 48 -7.37 -1.61 -14.76
C SER A 48 -7.83 -0.27 -15.32
N ALA A 49 -9.09 0.10 -15.12
CA ALA A 49 -9.66 1.34 -15.65
C ALA A 49 -9.43 2.56 -14.73
N CYS A 50 -8.73 2.39 -13.62
CA CYS A 50 -8.54 3.45 -12.63
C CYS A 50 -7.47 4.45 -13.09
N HIS A 51 -7.90 5.66 -13.45
CA HIS A 51 -6.98 6.70 -13.93
C HIS A 51 -5.91 7.05 -12.88
N TRP A 52 -6.32 7.34 -11.65
CA TRP A 52 -5.37 7.77 -10.61
C TRP A 52 -4.45 6.65 -10.14
N CYS A 53 -4.87 5.38 -10.31
CA CYS A 53 -3.98 4.25 -10.06
C CYS A 53 -2.81 4.26 -11.03
N HIS A 54 -3.07 4.54 -12.30
CA HIS A 54 -2.03 4.64 -13.32
C HIS A 54 -1.15 5.86 -13.11
N VAL A 55 -1.73 6.98 -12.71
CA VAL A 55 -0.97 8.20 -12.42
C VAL A 55 0.01 7.93 -11.27
N MET A 56 -0.45 7.32 -10.19
CA MET A 56 0.40 7.03 -9.04
C MET A 56 1.49 6.02 -9.39
N ALA A 57 1.15 5.02 -10.20
CA ALA A 57 2.14 4.04 -10.66
C ALA A 57 3.25 4.72 -11.45
N HIS A 58 2.87 5.58 -12.39
CA HIS A 58 3.83 6.28 -13.23
C HIS A 58 4.71 7.25 -12.42
N GLU A 59 4.12 7.96 -11.48
CA GLU A 59 4.83 8.99 -10.70
C GLU A 59 5.68 8.39 -9.57
N SER A 60 5.25 7.29 -8.95
CA SER A 60 5.88 6.77 -7.74
C SER A 60 6.35 5.33 -7.87
N PHE A 61 5.50 4.40 -8.30
CA PHE A 61 5.86 2.98 -8.30
C PHE A 61 6.90 2.62 -9.36
N GLU A 62 7.00 3.41 -10.42
CA GLU A 62 8.02 3.22 -11.47
C GLU A 62 9.31 3.96 -11.14
N ASN A 63 9.32 4.79 -10.11
CA ASN A 63 10.48 5.56 -9.71
C ASN A 63 11.41 4.71 -8.83
N PRO A 64 12.67 4.46 -9.27
CA PRO A 64 13.58 3.59 -8.51
C PRO A 64 13.87 4.09 -7.09
N SER A 65 13.92 5.40 -6.88
CA SER A 65 14.20 5.95 -5.54
C SER A 65 13.05 5.70 -4.57
N VAL A 66 11.81 5.88 -5.04
CA VAL A 66 10.62 5.60 -4.23
C VAL A 66 10.50 4.10 -3.97
N ALA A 67 10.74 3.29 -5.01
CA ALA A 67 10.69 1.84 -4.89
C ALA A 67 11.71 1.32 -3.88
N ALA A 68 12.90 1.92 -3.83
CA ALA A 68 13.93 1.53 -2.86
C ALA A 68 13.45 1.72 -1.42
N LEU A 69 12.77 2.83 -1.14
CA LEU A 69 12.19 3.09 0.19
C LEU A 69 11.09 2.08 0.50
N MET A 70 10.22 1.82 -0.47
CA MET A 70 9.12 0.87 -0.30
C MET A 70 9.65 -0.53 -0.01
N ASN A 71 10.67 -0.95 -0.75
CA ASN A 71 11.23 -2.30 -0.59
C ASN A 71 11.99 -2.46 0.74
N GLU A 72 12.64 -1.39 1.19
CA GLU A 72 13.43 -1.45 2.42
C GLU A 72 12.55 -1.45 3.67
N TYR A 73 11.50 -0.63 3.69
CA TYR A 73 10.75 -0.37 4.93
C TYR A 73 9.39 -1.05 5.01
N PHE A 74 8.93 -1.66 3.93
CA PHE A 74 7.59 -2.26 3.88
C PHE A 74 7.61 -3.58 3.11
N VAL A 75 6.61 -4.42 3.38
CA VAL A 75 6.22 -5.48 2.45
C VAL A 75 5.05 -4.92 1.66
N ASN A 76 5.16 -4.90 0.33
CA ASN A 76 4.24 -4.21 -0.54
C ASN A 76 3.33 -5.19 -1.25
N ILE A 77 2.01 -5.05 -1.05
CA ILE A 77 1.00 -5.94 -1.62
C ILE A 77 0.13 -5.14 -2.59
N LYS A 78 -0.06 -5.68 -3.79
CA LYS A 78 -0.92 -5.09 -4.81
C LYS A 78 -2.14 -5.97 -4.99
N VAL A 79 -3.33 -5.36 -4.99
CA VAL A 79 -4.60 -6.07 -5.13
C VAL A 79 -5.41 -5.45 -6.25
N ASP A 80 -5.99 -6.31 -7.08
CA ASP A 80 -6.98 -5.93 -8.09
C ASP A 80 -8.35 -6.10 -7.44
N ARG A 81 -9.12 -5.00 -7.30
CA ARG A 81 -10.44 -5.06 -6.66
C ARG A 81 -11.42 -5.95 -7.42
N GLU A 82 -11.21 -6.13 -8.70
CA GLU A 82 -12.07 -6.98 -9.51
C GLU A 82 -11.82 -8.47 -9.24
N GLU A 83 -10.60 -8.80 -8.79
CA GLU A 83 -10.23 -10.16 -8.42
C GLU A 83 -10.56 -10.48 -6.96
N LEU A 84 -10.34 -9.52 -6.05
CA LEU A 84 -10.57 -9.69 -4.63
C LEU A 84 -11.48 -8.58 -4.07
N PRO A 85 -12.76 -8.58 -4.47
CA PRO A 85 -13.68 -7.51 -4.04
C PRO A 85 -13.91 -7.45 -2.53
N ALA A 86 -13.81 -8.57 -1.82
CA ALA A 86 -13.97 -8.57 -0.37
C ALA A 86 -12.82 -7.85 0.33
N VAL A 87 -11.60 -8.01 -0.16
CA VAL A 87 -10.43 -7.28 0.37
C VAL A 87 -10.62 -5.78 0.11
N ASP A 88 -11.02 -5.42 -1.10
CA ASP A 88 -11.30 -4.04 -1.46
C ASP A 88 -12.34 -3.41 -0.52
N SER A 89 -13.47 -4.07 -0.33
CA SER A 89 -14.56 -3.55 0.50
C SER A 89 -14.14 -3.36 1.94
N LEU A 90 -13.43 -4.33 2.51
CA LEU A 90 -12.97 -4.28 3.90
C LEU A 90 -12.07 -3.06 4.15
N TYR A 91 -11.08 -2.87 3.30
CA TYR A 91 -10.13 -1.77 3.50
C TYR A 91 -10.65 -0.42 2.99
N MET A 92 -11.62 -0.43 2.08
CA MET A 92 -12.29 0.81 1.71
C MET A 92 -13.10 1.37 2.89
N GLU A 93 -13.77 0.51 3.65
CA GLU A 93 -14.47 0.93 4.87
C GLU A 93 -13.48 1.55 5.86
N ALA A 94 -12.31 0.94 6.02
CA ALA A 94 -11.28 1.46 6.91
C ALA A 94 -10.80 2.85 6.46
N THR A 95 -10.56 3.01 5.16
CA THR A 95 -10.11 4.29 4.61
C THR A 95 -11.15 5.37 4.83
N GLN A 96 -12.43 5.08 4.59
CA GLN A 96 -13.51 6.02 4.82
C GLN A 96 -13.64 6.39 6.29
N ALA A 97 -13.47 5.42 7.19
CA ALA A 97 -13.53 5.65 8.62
C ALA A 97 -12.38 6.53 9.11
N MET A 98 -11.19 6.35 8.55
CA MET A 98 -9.99 7.07 8.97
C MET A 98 -9.86 8.45 8.35
N THR A 99 -10.29 8.63 7.10
CA THR A 99 -10.06 9.88 6.35
C THR A 99 -11.34 10.64 6.01
N GLY A 100 -12.50 10.02 6.15
CA GLY A 100 -13.78 10.61 5.73
C GLY A 100 -14.05 10.49 4.25
N GLN A 101 -13.15 9.92 3.47
CA GLN A 101 -13.29 9.77 2.03
C GLN A 101 -12.76 8.40 1.58
N GLY A 102 -13.30 7.92 0.47
CA GLY A 102 -12.79 6.71 -0.16
C GLY A 102 -12.43 6.99 -1.60
N GLY A 103 -11.78 6.05 -2.24
CA GLY A 103 -11.40 6.18 -3.65
C GLY A 103 -10.29 5.20 -4.02
N TRP A 104 -9.91 5.23 -5.28
CA TRP A 104 -8.81 4.42 -5.80
C TRP A 104 -7.79 5.33 -6.46
N PRO A 105 -6.49 5.02 -6.32
CA PRO A 105 -5.97 3.86 -5.59
C PRO A 105 -6.27 3.98 -4.11
N ASN A 106 -6.59 2.86 -3.47
CA ASN A 106 -6.77 2.83 -2.02
C ASN A 106 -5.45 2.39 -1.40
N SER A 107 -4.82 3.26 -0.62
CA SER A 107 -3.51 3.04 -0.02
C SER A 107 -3.69 2.85 1.47
N VAL A 108 -3.34 1.66 1.98
CA VAL A 108 -3.58 1.32 3.38
C VAL A 108 -2.32 0.69 3.96
N TRP A 109 -1.97 1.09 5.17
CA TRP A 109 -0.84 0.49 5.89
C TRP A 109 -1.39 -0.40 7.00
N LEU A 110 -0.88 -1.63 7.06
CA LEU A 110 -1.38 -2.69 7.94
C LEU A 110 -0.30 -3.13 8.92
N ASP A 111 -0.74 -3.57 10.10
CA ASP A 111 0.15 -4.24 11.05
C ASP A 111 0.27 -5.73 10.67
N HIS A 112 0.98 -6.52 11.50
CA HIS A 112 1.21 -7.94 11.21
C HIS A 112 -0.05 -8.78 11.27
N ASP A 113 -1.12 -8.27 11.87
CA ASP A 113 -2.41 -8.97 11.94
C ASP A 113 -3.35 -8.44 10.86
N ARG A 114 -2.84 -7.67 9.90
CA ARG A 114 -3.58 -7.08 8.77
C ARG A 114 -4.62 -6.06 9.22
N ARG A 115 -4.40 -5.44 10.38
CA ARG A 115 -5.27 -4.36 10.86
C ARG A 115 -4.75 -3.03 10.32
N PRO A 116 -5.63 -2.18 9.76
CA PRO A 116 -5.19 -0.89 9.23
C PRO A 116 -4.83 0.09 10.34
N TRP A 117 -3.76 0.86 10.14
CA TRP A 117 -3.35 1.89 11.08
C TRP A 117 -3.11 3.24 10.41
N TYR A 118 -3.05 3.29 9.11
CA TYR A 118 -3.01 4.53 8.34
C TYR A 118 -3.58 4.26 6.96
N ALA A 119 -4.22 5.28 6.36
CA ALA A 119 -4.84 5.10 5.04
C ALA A 119 -4.91 6.42 4.30
N GLY A 120 -5.04 6.31 3.00
CA GLY A 120 -5.28 7.40 2.08
C GLY A 120 -5.60 6.84 0.72
N THR A 121 -5.73 7.72 -0.26
CA THR A 121 -5.98 7.28 -1.62
C THR A 121 -4.76 7.61 -2.48
N TYR A 122 -4.85 8.63 -3.29
CA TYR A 122 -3.72 9.08 -4.10
C TYR A 122 -2.76 9.92 -3.26
N PHE A 123 -1.45 9.73 -3.45
CA PHE A 123 -0.42 10.61 -2.90
C PHE A 123 0.47 11.12 -4.04
N PRO A 124 0.71 12.43 -4.10
CA PRO A 124 1.51 13.01 -5.19
C PRO A 124 3.01 12.73 -5.02
N PRO A 125 3.82 12.88 -6.08
CA PRO A 125 5.27 12.71 -5.98
C PRO A 125 5.96 13.87 -5.28
N ARG A 126 5.30 15.03 -5.19
CA ARG A 126 5.79 16.22 -4.49
C ARG A 126 4.66 16.79 -3.66
N PRO A 127 4.96 17.50 -2.54
CA PRO A 127 3.90 18.14 -1.75
C PRO A 127 3.07 19.07 -2.65
N SER A 128 1.74 18.94 -2.57
CA SER A 128 0.84 19.65 -3.46
C SER A 128 -0.53 19.82 -2.81
N HIS A 129 -1.13 21.00 -2.95
CA HIS A 129 -2.50 21.27 -2.47
C HIS A 129 -2.74 20.86 -1.01
N GLY A 130 -1.75 21.09 -0.15
CA GLY A 130 -1.84 20.74 1.27
C GLY A 130 -1.59 19.27 1.57
N MET A 131 -1.29 18.45 0.57
CA MET A 131 -0.99 17.04 0.75
C MET A 131 0.51 16.80 0.81
N PRO A 132 0.98 15.90 1.70
CA PRO A 132 2.39 15.49 1.69
C PRO A 132 2.69 14.66 0.44
N SER A 133 3.96 14.58 0.08
CA SER A 133 4.37 13.67 -0.99
C SER A 133 4.31 12.23 -0.49
N PHE A 134 4.23 11.29 -1.43
CA PHE A 134 4.25 9.87 -1.08
C PHE A 134 5.52 9.51 -0.30
N THR A 135 6.67 10.02 -0.72
CA THR A 135 7.94 9.81 0.00
C THR A 135 7.88 10.30 1.44
N GLN A 136 7.29 11.48 1.67
CA GLN A 136 7.14 12.01 3.02
C GLN A 136 6.28 11.10 3.89
N VAL A 137 5.19 10.57 3.31
CA VAL A 137 4.31 9.63 4.02
C VAL A 137 5.07 8.35 4.36
N LEU A 138 5.79 7.78 3.40
CA LEU A 138 6.56 6.55 3.63
C LEU A 138 7.56 6.70 4.76
N LEU A 139 8.32 7.80 4.75
CA LEU A 139 9.32 8.04 5.78
C LEU A 139 8.70 8.29 7.15
N ALA A 140 7.61 9.05 7.20
CA ALA A 140 6.91 9.33 8.46
C ALA A 140 6.32 8.06 9.05
N LEU A 141 5.73 7.21 8.23
CA LEU A 141 5.12 5.96 8.72
C LEU A 141 6.18 4.95 9.16
N ASN A 142 7.31 4.89 8.46
CA ASN A 142 8.42 4.06 8.91
C ASN A 142 8.92 4.53 10.28
N ASP A 143 9.06 5.83 10.48
CA ASP A 143 9.49 6.39 11.74
C ASP A 143 8.51 6.06 12.88
N THR A 144 7.21 6.19 12.63
CA THR A 144 6.18 5.84 13.60
C THR A 144 6.23 4.35 13.95
N TRP A 145 6.39 3.50 12.95
CA TRP A 145 6.49 2.05 13.16
C TRP A 145 7.69 1.66 14.02
N THR A 146 8.84 2.27 13.76
CA THR A 146 10.09 1.91 14.46
C THR A 146 10.22 2.58 15.82
N SER A 147 9.74 3.80 15.97
CA SER A 147 9.96 4.61 17.19
C SER A 147 8.73 4.79 18.06
N GLU A 148 7.53 4.61 17.51
CA GLU A 148 6.27 4.87 18.21
C GLU A 148 5.25 3.76 17.97
N ARG A 149 5.67 2.51 18.14
CA ARG A 149 4.83 1.34 17.86
C ARG A 149 3.51 1.36 18.64
N GLU A 150 3.51 1.95 19.83
CA GLU A 150 2.30 2.08 20.63
C GLU A 150 1.21 2.87 19.90
N ARG A 151 1.60 3.90 19.15
CA ARG A 151 0.65 4.70 18.37
C ARG A 151 0.05 3.86 17.23
N VAL A 152 0.86 2.98 16.63
CA VAL A 152 0.37 2.05 15.61
C VAL A 152 -0.68 1.13 16.20
N ASN A 153 -0.40 0.56 17.37
CA ASN A 153 -1.31 -0.37 18.04
C ASN A 153 -2.62 0.32 18.43
N GLU A 154 -2.54 1.55 18.91
CA GLU A 154 -3.74 2.33 19.26
C GLU A 154 -4.60 2.63 18.03
N SER A 155 -3.95 3.04 16.94
CA SER A 155 -4.68 3.36 15.70
C SER A 155 -5.38 2.13 15.13
N SER A 156 -4.68 0.99 15.07
CA SER A 156 -5.27 -0.23 14.53
C SER A 156 -6.40 -0.77 15.41
N ALA A 157 -6.29 -0.62 16.72
CA ALA A 157 -7.33 -1.05 17.64
C ALA A 157 -8.63 -0.23 17.49
N ARG A 158 -8.52 1.04 17.15
CA ARG A 158 -9.70 1.92 16.99
C ARG A 158 -10.55 1.55 15.78
N ILE A 159 -9.91 1.07 14.73
CA ILE A 159 -10.60 0.78 13.48
C ILE A 159 -11.23 -0.60 13.49
N MET A 160 -10.63 -1.53 14.18
CA MET A 160 -11.15 -2.89 14.33
C MET A 160 -11.96 -2.99 15.61
#